data_c9ca9f5843b4d8bac29a6662c0c6a4d4
#
_entry.id   c9ca9f5843b4d8bac29a6662c0c6a4d4
#
_cell.length_a   1.000
_cell.length_b   1.000
_cell.length_c   1.000
_cell.angle_alpha   90.00
_cell.angle_beta   90.00
_cell.angle_gamma   90.00
#
_symmetry.space_group_name_H-M   'P 1'
#
loop_
_entity.id
_entity.type
_entity.pdbx_description
1 polymer ?
#
loop_
_entity_poly.entity_id
_entity_poly.type
_entity_poly.pdbx_seq_one_letter_code
_entity_poly.pdbx_strand_id
1 'polypeptide(L)'
;MSAATALYLYGVTWADAARPQAGAGVHEESVEAVPYRELAGLTSAVESTKVPAKRRDLLRHAEVLGTALVHGTVLPLRFGVVFENSTTLVEDFLLPRYAELVQLLRKFEGRVELSVKAYFREEAILAEVVHANPRIARLREATRAASDTSTYPLRVELGERVAAELQERTLRDRQVLLDRLSRLAVDVQVDQEPIEHQVLGASFLVDRERVAAFDDAMNKLAQEQAPRMHFKYLGPLAPHSFVGLSAEAG
;
A
#
# COMPACT_ATOMS: atom_id res chain seq x y z
N MET A 1 25.64 14.04 -30.50
CA MET A 1 24.48 13.16 -30.66
C MET A 1 23.67 13.32 -29.40
N SER A 2 22.51 13.98 -29.45
CA SER A 2 21.62 14.09 -28.28
C SER A 2 21.17 12.66 -27.90
N ALA A 3 21.43 12.22 -26.68
CA ALA A 3 20.90 10.96 -26.21
C ALA A 3 19.38 10.99 -26.37
N ALA A 4 18.80 9.94 -26.93
CA ALA A 4 17.35 9.83 -27.04
C ALA A 4 16.79 9.85 -25.61
N THR A 5 16.06 10.89 -25.27
CA THR A 5 15.52 11.09 -23.93
C THR A 5 14.18 10.37 -23.86
N ALA A 6 14.11 9.28 -23.10
CA ALA A 6 12.88 8.56 -22.83
C ALA A 6 12.04 9.30 -21.76
N LEU A 7 10.77 8.98 -21.65
CA LEU A 7 9.84 9.58 -20.68
C LEU A 7 9.39 8.54 -19.64
N TYR A 8 9.75 8.80 -18.39
CA TYR A 8 9.23 8.06 -17.24
C TYR A 8 7.83 8.57 -16.89
N LEU A 9 6.85 7.69 -16.79
CA LEU A 9 5.45 8.03 -16.49
C LEU A 9 5.11 7.70 -15.03
N TYR A 10 4.70 8.71 -14.26
CA TYR A 10 4.25 8.58 -12.86
C TYR A 10 2.79 8.18 -12.74
N GLY A 11 1.94 8.84 -13.50
CA GLY A 11 0.50 8.69 -13.42
C GLY A 11 -0.21 9.52 -14.47
N VAL A 12 -1.53 9.37 -14.51
CA VAL A 12 -2.42 10.13 -15.41
C VAL A 12 -3.37 10.97 -14.55
N THR A 13 -3.55 12.22 -14.93
CA THR A 13 -4.48 13.16 -14.29
C THR A 13 -5.29 13.92 -15.35
N TRP A 14 -6.25 14.75 -14.90
CA TRP A 14 -6.89 15.71 -15.79
C TRP A 14 -5.88 16.76 -16.28
N ALA A 15 -5.97 17.18 -17.53
CA ALA A 15 -5.04 18.13 -18.11
C ALA A 15 -5.05 19.50 -17.40
N ASP A 16 -6.20 19.94 -16.91
CA ASP A 16 -6.37 21.18 -16.16
C ASP A 16 -5.85 21.09 -14.71
N ALA A 17 -5.71 19.87 -14.16
CA ALA A 17 -5.13 19.62 -12.84
C ALA A 17 -3.61 19.35 -12.88
N ALA A 18 -3.05 19.06 -14.07
CA ALA A 18 -1.62 18.80 -14.22
C ALA A 18 -0.78 20.04 -13.88
N ARG A 19 0.20 19.89 -12.99
CA ARG A 19 1.12 20.96 -12.60
C ARG A 19 2.57 20.51 -12.77
N PRO A 20 3.43 21.31 -13.44
CA PRO A 20 4.85 21.05 -13.47
C PRO A 20 5.48 21.09 -12.05
N GLN A 21 6.47 20.22 -11.83
CA GLN A 21 7.17 20.12 -10.55
C GLN A 21 8.68 20.14 -10.82
N ALA A 22 9.31 21.28 -10.59
CA ALA A 22 10.73 21.46 -10.88
C ALA A 22 11.61 20.60 -9.96
N GLY A 23 12.49 19.77 -10.54
CA GLY A 23 13.49 18.97 -9.82
C GLY A 23 12.93 17.92 -8.86
N ALA A 24 11.61 17.64 -8.91
CA ALA A 24 10.96 16.71 -7.99
C ALA A 24 10.93 15.27 -8.48
N GLY A 25 11.25 15.03 -9.76
CA GLY A 25 11.14 13.74 -10.41
C GLY A 25 12.28 12.76 -10.13
N VAL A 26 12.17 11.60 -10.70
CA VAL A 26 13.21 10.57 -10.74
C VAL A 26 14.48 11.16 -11.33
N HIS A 27 15.64 10.85 -10.76
CA HIS A 27 16.95 11.43 -11.11
C HIS A 27 17.03 12.96 -10.90
N GLU A 28 16.13 13.56 -10.09
CA GLU A 28 16.05 15.00 -9.85
C GLU A 28 15.62 15.81 -11.08
N GLU A 29 15.05 15.13 -12.07
CA GLU A 29 14.50 15.78 -13.26
C GLU A 29 13.18 16.50 -12.96
N SER A 30 12.83 17.46 -13.79
CA SER A 30 11.54 18.14 -13.70
C SER A 30 10.41 17.21 -14.12
N VAL A 31 9.26 17.36 -13.48
CA VAL A 31 8.02 16.69 -13.89
C VAL A 31 7.25 17.61 -14.80
N GLU A 32 6.92 17.12 -15.98
CA GLU A 32 6.15 17.81 -17.00
C GLU A 32 4.87 17.05 -17.33
N ALA A 33 3.92 17.73 -17.96
CA ALA A 33 2.68 17.14 -18.41
C ALA A 33 2.72 16.87 -19.93
N VAL A 34 2.43 15.66 -20.33
CA VAL A 34 2.17 15.30 -21.73
C VAL A 34 0.66 15.25 -21.94
N PRO A 35 0.04 16.28 -22.56
CA PRO A 35 -1.41 16.36 -22.68
C PRO A 35 -1.92 15.47 -23.84
N TYR A 36 -3.09 14.87 -23.62
CA TYR A 36 -3.89 14.23 -24.65
C TYR A 36 -5.37 14.44 -24.38
N ARG A 37 -6.03 15.31 -25.13
CA ARG A 37 -7.42 15.75 -24.89
C ARG A 37 -7.59 16.29 -23.47
N GLU A 38 -8.48 15.68 -22.67
CA GLU A 38 -8.77 16.06 -21.27
C GLU A 38 -7.76 15.45 -20.27
N LEU A 39 -6.87 14.57 -20.73
CA LEU A 39 -5.89 13.85 -19.91
C LEU A 39 -4.50 14.45 -20.04
N ALA A 40 -3.69 14.22 -19.01
CA ALA A 40 -2.25 14.45 -19.07
C ALA A 40 -1.49 13.33 -18.36
N GLY A 41 -0.46 12.80 -19.00
CA GLY A 41 0.55 11.98 -18.37
C GLY A 41 1.56 12.86 -17.63
N LEU A 42 1.81 12.58 -16.35
CA LEU A 42 2.88 13.23 -15.58
C LEU A 42 4.19 12.49 -15.83
N THR A 43 5.17 13.16 -16.41
CA THR A 43 6.39 12.53 -16.91
C THR A 43 7.66 13.25 -16.50
N SER A 44 8.79 12.55 -16.43
CA SER A 44 10.13 13.13 -16.39
C SER A 44 11.01 12.54 -17.48
N ALA A 45 11.97 13.31 -17.95
CA ALA A 45 12.99 12.85 -18.88
C ALA A 45 13.91 11.83 -18.17
N VAL A 46 14.25 10.74 -18.86
CA VAL A 46 15.20 9.73 -18.39
C VAL A 46 16.12 9.29 -19.52
N GLU A 47 17.35 8.93 -19.21
CA GLU A 47 18.35 8.54 -20.21
C GLU A 47 18.15 7.12 -20.75
N SER A 48 17.33 6.30 -20.08
CA SER A 48 17.15 4.89 -20.40
C SER A 48 15.72 4.44 -20.18
N THR A 49 15.25 3.52 -21.02
CA THR A 49 13.94 2.85 -20.85
C THR A 49 13.91 1.88 -19.63
N LYS A 50 15.06 1.64 -18.98
CA LYS A 50 15.15 0.84 -17.75
C LYS A 50 15.60 1.71 -16.59
N VAL A 51 14.69 2.03 -15.70
CA VAL A 51 14.96 2.78 -14.47
C VAL A 51 15.06 1.80 -13.29
N PRO A 52 16.26 1.63 -12.68
CA PRO A 52 16.43 0.74 -11.53
C PRO A 52 15.62 1.24 -10.34
N ALA A 53 14.99 0.33 -9.59
CA ALA A 53 14.19 0.66 -8.41
C ALA A 53 15.10 0.99 -7.20
N LYS A 54 15.77 2.14 -7.23
CA LYS A 54 16.51 2.67 -6.07
C LYS A 54 15.55 3.31 -5.08
N ARG A 55 15.82 3.16 -3.78
CA ARG A 55 14.98 3.74 -2.72
C ARG A 55 14.67 5.22 -2.91
N ARG A 56 15.68 6.01 -3.32
CA ARG A 56 15.51 7.44 -3.60
C ARG A 56 14.47 7.68 -4.68
N ASP A 57 14.56 6.94 -5.79
CA ASP A 57 13.71 7.14 -6.95
C ASP A 57 12.27 6.65 -6.68
N LEU A 58 12.11 5.60 -5.86
CA LEU A 58 10.80 5.16 -5.34
C LEU A 58 10.13 6.25 -4.49
N LEU A 59 10.90 6.93 -3.62
CA LEU A 59 10.38 8.03 -2.81
C LEU A 59 9.99 9.22 -3.69
N ARG A 60 10.82 9.60 -4.68
CA ARG A 60 10.51 10.66 -5.64
C ARG A 60 9.22 10.37 -6.42
N HIS A 61 9.06 9.13 -6.88
CA HIS A 61 7.83 8.71 -7.56
C HIS A 61 6.60 8.92 -6.67
N ALA A 62 6.66 8.50 -5.40
CA ALA A 62 5.57 8.69 -4.45
C ALA A 62 5.31 10.17 -4.14
N GLU A 63 6.35 11.01 -4.01
CA GLU A 63 6.25 12.45 -3.77
C GLU A 63 5.57 13.18 -4.94
N VAL A 64 5.92 12.83 -6.19
CA VAL A 64 5.28 13.38 -7.38
C VAL A 64 3.79 13.09 -7.40
N LEU A 65 3.40 11.85 -7.13
CA LEU A 65 2.00 11.45 -7.06
C LEU A 65 1.27 12.13 -5.89
N GLY A 66 1.93 12.26 -4.73
CA GLY A 66 1.39 12.98 -3.58
C GLY A 66 1.11 14.45 -3.88
N THR A 67 2.06 15.12 -4.56
CA THR A 67 1.89 16.51 -5.01
C THR A 67 0.76 16.64 -6.04
N ALA A 68 0.69 15.75 -7.01
CA ALA A 68 -0.38 15.75 -8.00
C ALA A 68 -1.76 15.55 -7.34
N LEU A 69 -1.84 14.68 -6.34
CA LEU A 69 -3.07 14.40 -5.58
C LEU A 69 -3.61 15.65 -4.85
N VAL A 70 -2.77 16.61 -4.48
CA VAL A 70 -3.22 17.88 -3.87
C VAL A 70 -4.01 18.72 -4.88
N HIS A 71 -3.65 18.65 -6.15
CA HIS A 71 -4.28 19.45 -7.22
C HIS A 71 -5.49 18.78 -7.87
N GLY A 72 -5.62 17.47 -7.73
CA GLY A 72 -6.74 16.73 -8.31
C GLY A 72 -6.59 15.23 -8.20
N THR A 73 -7.46 14.52 -8.90
CA THR A 73 -7.39 13.06 -8.98
C THR A 73 -6.23 12.65 -9.87
N VAL A 74 -5.43 11.70 -9.42
CA VAL A 74 -4.35 11.09 -10.19
C VAL A 74 -4.48 9.57 -10.17
N LEU A 75 -4.37 8.95 -11.34
CA LEU A 75 -4.28 7.51 -11.51
C LEU A 75 -2.79 7.12 -11.47
N PRO A 76 -2.31 6.50 -10.41
CA PRO A 76 -0.90 6.15 -10.28
C PRO A 76 -0.53 5.00 -11.21
N LEU A 77 0.65 5.07 -11.80
CA LEU A 77 1.29 3.94 -12.47
C LEU A 77 2.27 3.26 -11.51
N ARG A 78 2.63 2.01 -11.81
CA ARG A 78 3.71 1.34 -11.10
C ARG A 78 5.05 2.00 -11.39
N PHE A 79 5.98 1.92 -10.46
CA PHE A 79 7.35 2.38 -10.68
C PHE A 79 7.99 1.65 -11.88
N GLY A 80 8.71 2.40 -12.73
CA GLY A 80 9.47 1.84 -13.83
C GLY A 80 8.75 1.85 -15.19
N VAL A 81 7.60 2.48 -15.30
CA VAL A 81 6.91 2.66 -16.62
C VAL A 81 7.60 3.76 -17.41
N VAL A 82 8.13 3.43 -18.58
CA VAL A 82 8.89 4.34 -19.43
C VAL A 82 8.47 4.18 -20.89
N PHE A 83 8.34 5.29 -21.59
CA PHE A 83 8.05 5.37 -23.03
C PHE A 83 9.23 6.01 -23.74
N GLU A 84 9.45 5.66 -25.01
CA GLU A 84 10.55 6.21 -25.80
C GLU A 84 10.45 7.74 -25.98
N ASN A 85 9.23 8.26 -26.12
CA ASN A 85 8.95 9.69 -26.31
C ASN A 85 7.47 10.00 -26.04
N SER A 86 7.07 11.27 -26.20
CA SER A 86 5.67 11.69 -26.00
C SER A 86 4.69 11.11 -27.03
N THR A 87 5.14 10.85 -28.24
CA THR A 87 4.31 10.25 -29.29
C THR A 87 3.95 8.82 -28.91
N THR A 88 4.92 7.99 -28.53
CA THR A 88 4.65 6.60 -28.07
C THR A 88 3.80 6.57 -26.82
N LEU A 89 4.00 7.50 -25.86
CA LEU A 89 3.13 7.61 -24.70
C LEU A 89 1.67 7.87 -25.09
N VAL A 90 1.45 8.74 -26.08
CA VAL A 90 0.10 9.06 -26.54
C VAL A 90 -0.50 7.92 -27.35
N GLU A 91 0.22 7.41 -28.35
CA GLU A 91 -0.29 6.43 -29.31
C GLU A 91 -0.48 5.04 -28.71
N ASP A 92 0.45 4.61 -27.84
CA ASP A 92 0.48 3.24 -27.31
C ASP A 92 -0.23 3.13 -25.94
N PHE A 93 -0.43 4.25 -25.23
CA PHE A 93 -1.01 4.20 -23.89
C PHE A 93 -2.24 5.11 -23.71
N LEU A 94 -2.13 6.44 -23.92
CA LEU A 94 -3.24 7.35 -23.60
C LEU A 94 -4.41 7.22 -24.59
N LEU A 95 -4.12 7.10 -25.89
CA LEU A 95 -5.16 7.01 -26.94
C LEU A 95 -5.96 5.71 -26.82
N PRO A 96 -5.36 4.49 -26.80
CA PRO A 96 -6.11 3.25 -26.78
C PRO A 96 -6.90 3.07 -25.45
N ARG A 97 -6.42 3.66 -24.38
CA ARG A 97 -7.05 3.55 -23.05
C ARG A 97 -7.83 4.80 -22.62
N TYR A 98 -8.05 5.75 -23.51
CA TYR A 98 -8.66 7.04 -23.19
C TYR A 98 -9.99 6.89 -22.42
N ALA A 99 -10.92 6.08 -22.92
CA ALA A 99 -12.23 5.90 -22.30
C ALA A 99 -12.13 5.26 -20.89
N GLU A 100 -11.24 4.28 -20.74
CA GLU A 100 -10.96 3.62 -19.45
C GLU A 100 -10.37 4.62 -18.46
N LEU A 101 -9.35 5.39 -18.87
CA LEU A 101 -8.69 6.37 -17.99
C LEU A 101 -9.65 7.46 -17.53
N VAL A 102 -10.51 7.98 -18.42
CA VAL A 102 -11.55 8.95 -18.07
C VAL A 102 -12.54 8.36 -17.05
N GLN A 103 -12.98 7.11 -17.23
CA GLN A 103 -13.88 6.45 -16.29
C GLN A 103 -13.22 6.26 -14.92
N LEU A 104 -11.94 5.86 -14.89
CA LEU A 104 -11.20 5.68 -13.65
C LEU A 104 -10.98 7.02 -12.92
N LEU A 105 -10.59 8.09 -13.62
CA LEU A 105 -10.45 9.42 -13.02
C LEU A 105 -11.76 9.89 -12.38
N ARG A 106 -12.89 9.71 -13.06
CA ARG A 106 -14.22 10.02 -12.50
C ARG A 106 -14.57 9.12 -11.31
N LYS A 107 -14.26 7.82 -11.39
CA LYS A 107 -14.49 6.86 -10.29
C LYS A 107 -13.75 7.27 -9.02
N PHE A 108 -12.52 7.77 -9.15
CA PHE A 108 -11.66 8.14 -8.01
C PHE A 108 -11.71 9.63 -7.65
N GLU A 109 -12.56 10.40 -8.31
CA GLU A 109 -12.72 11.82 -8.00
C GLU A 109 -13.12 12.04 -6.53
N GLY A 110 -12.40 12.95 -5.86
CA GLY A 110 -12.63 13.23 -4.44
C GLY A 110 -12.25 12.10 -3.48
N ARG A 111 -11.54 11.05 -3.94
CA ARG A 111 -11.15 9.88 -3.14
C ARG A 111 -9.66 9.76 -3.00
N VAL A 112 -9.24 9.16 -1.89
CA VAL A 112 -7.84 8.89 -1.57
C VAL A 112 -7.71 7.48 -1.00
N GLU A 113 -6.51 6.92 -1.09
CA GLU A 113 -6.16 5.67 -0.45
C GLU A 113 -5.53 5.92 0.92
N LEU A 114 -5.98 5.16 1.92
CA LEU A 114 -5.40 5.10 3.26
C LEU A 114 -4.92 3.66 3.51
N SER A 115 -3.62 3.48 3.76
CA SER A 115 -3.04 2.16 4.00
C SER A 115 -2.85 1.91 5.49
N VAL A 116 -3.37 0.78 5.97
CA VAL A 116 -3.27 0.37 7.38
C VAL A 116 -2.61 -0.99 7.46
N LYS A 117 -1.55 -1.10 8.26
CA LYS A 117 -0.96 -2.38 8.65
C LYS A 117 -0.93 -2.48 10.16
N ALA A 118 -1.48 -3.57 10.70
CA ALA A 118 -1.48 -3.88 12.12
C ALA A 118 -0.65 -5.13 12.38
N TYR A 119 0.17 -5.09 13.43
CA TYR A 119 1.04 -6.18 13.83
C TYR A 119 0.88 -6.45 15.32
N PHE A 120 0.86 -7.71 15.72
CA PHE A 120 0.96 -8.05 17.12
C PHE A 120 2.32 -7.65 17.71
N ARG A 121 2.33 -7.29 18.98
CA ARG A 121 3.54 -7.28 19.79
C ARG A 121 3.78 -8.71 20.27
N GLU A 122 4.85 -9.32 19.82
CA GLU A 122 5.15 -10.76 20.02
C GLU A 122 5.02 -11.17 21.49
N GLU A 123 5.67 -10.44 22.40
CA GLU A 123 5.64 -10.77 23.84
C GLU A 123 4.21 -10.74 24.40
N ALA A 124 3.41 -9.73 23.99
CA ALA A 124 2.05 -9.56 24.49
C ALA A 124 1.13 -10.68 24.01
N ILE A 125 1.16 -10.99 22.70
CA ILE A 125 0.28 -12.02 22.13
C ILE A 125 0.65 -13.41 22.62
N LEU A 126 1.95 -13.73 22.78
CA LEU A 126 2.38 -15.01 23.35
C LEU A 126 1.97 -15.15 24.82
N ALA A 127 2.05 -14.07 25.61
CA ALA A 127 1.55 -14.07 27.00
C ALA A 127 0.04 -14.34 27.06
N GLU A 128 -0.75 -13.68 26.19
CA GLU A 128 -2.19 -13.92 26.08
C GLU A 128 -2.52 -15.37 25.70
N VAL A 129 -1.80 -15.94 24.71
CA VAL A 129 -1.98 -17.34 24.26
C VAL A 129 -1.73 -18.32 25.42
N VAL A 130 -0.63 -18.13 26.15
CA VAL A 130 -0.29 -18.99 27.30
C VAL A 130 -1.31 -18.82 28.43
N HIS A 131 -1.74 -17.60 28.71
CA HIS A 131 -2.71 -17.35 29.79
C HIS A 131 -4.10 -17.93 29.48
N ALA A 132 -4.54 -17.82 28.24
CA ALA A 132 -5.87 -18.27 27.82
C ALA A 132 -6.00 -19.78 27.66
N ASN A 133 -4.89 -20.51 27.40
CA ASN A 133 -4.91 -21.93 27.13
C ASN A 133 -4.09 -22.73 28.17
N PRO A 134 -4.76 -23.38 29.17
CA PRO A 134 -4.07 -24.13 30.22
C PRO A 134 -3.21 -25.29 29.70
N ARG A 135 -3.52 -25.86 28.51
CA ARG A 135 -2.72 -26.91 27.91
C ARG A 135 -1.39 -26.38 27.41
N ILE A 136 -1.41 -25.20 26.75
CA ILE A 136 -0.21 -24.49 26.30
C ILE A 136 0.66 -24.12 27.50
N ALA A 137 0.07 -23.61 28.58
CA ALA A 137 0.79 -23.29 29.80
C ALA A 137 1.53 -24.50 30.38
N ARG A 138 0.86 -25.67 30.47
CA ARG A 138 1.47 -26.92 30.97
C ARG A 138 2.58 -27.43 30.06
N LEU A 139 2.37 -27.40 28.73
CA LEU A 139 3.41 -27.82 27.76
C LEU A 139 4.63 -26.92 27.85
N ARG A 140 4.44 -25.61 28.00
CA ARG A 140 5.54 -24.64 28.17
C ARG A 140 6.37 -24.95 29.42
N GLU A 141 5.73 -25.22 30.57
CA GLU A 141 6.42 -25.59 31.79
C GLU A 141 7.17 -26.92 31.64
N ALA A 142 6.54 -27.94 31.05
CA ALA A 142 7.17 -29.23 30.83
C ALA A 142 8.40 -29.14 29.90
N THR A 143 8.33 -28.32 28.85
CA THR A 143 9.42 -28.12 27.91
C THR A 143 10.55 -27.23 28.44
N ARG A 144 10.24 -26.34 29.41
CA ARG A 144 11.21 -25.46 30.06
C ARG A 144 12.04 -26.19 31.12
N ALA A 145 11.41 -27.12 31.85
CA ALA A 145 12.04 -27.86 32.92
C ALA A 145 13.03 -28.94 32.46
N ALA A 146 12.93 -29.39 31.23
CA ALA A 146 13.77 -30.47 30.69
C ALA A 146 14.48 -30.03 29.38
N SER A 147 15.80 -30.06 29.41
CA SER A 147 16.69 -29.77 28.26
C SER A 147 16.99 -30.99 27.38
N ASP A 148 16.37 -32.13 27.66
CA ASP A 148 16.71 -33.42 27.05
C ASP A 148 15.91 -33.69 25.75
N THR A 149 16.48 -34.55 24.90
CA THR A 149 15.92 -35.03 23.62
C THR A 149 14.52 -35.67 23.79
N SER A 150 14.23 -36.17 25.01
CA SER A 150 12.95 -36.75 25.39
C SER A 150 11.78 -35.75 25.31
N THR A 151 12.01 -34.45 25.33
CA THR A 151 10.99 -33.39 25.23
C THR A 151 10.67 -32.93 23.82
N TYR A 152 11.35 -33.48 22.80
CA TYR A 152 11.13 -33.08 21.41
C TYR A 152 9.64 -33.18 20.98
N PRO A 153 8.90 -34.28 21.24
CA PRO A 153 7.48 -34.38 20.88
C PRO A 153 6.62 -33.31 21.57
N LEU A 154 6.95 -32.97 22.84
CA LEU A 154 6.22 -31.93 23.57
C LEU A 154 6.47 -30.52 23.02
N ARG A 155 7.67 -30.26 22.52
CA ARG A 155 8.01 -28.98 21.83
C ARG A 155 7.26 -28.85 20.51
N VAL A 156 7.16 -29.94 19.74
CA VAL A 156 6.38 -29.96 18.49
C VAL A 156 4.91 -29.69 18.81
N GLU A 157 4.31 -30.43 19.77
CA GLU A 157 2.91 -30.21 20.21
C GLU A 157 2.69 -28.76 20.67
N LEU A 158 3.62 -28.20 21.46
CA LEU A 158 3.56 -26.83 21.91
C LEU A 158 3.54 -25.86 20.75
N GLY A 159 4.47 -26.02 19.78
CA GLY A 159 4.56 -25.17 18.60
C GLY A 159 3.29 -25.18 17.76
N GLU A 160 2.75 -26.37 17.47
CA GLU A 160 1.50 -26.54 16.71
C GLU A 160 0.31 -25.88 17.38
N ARG A 161 0.17 -26.04 18.72
CA ARG A 161 -0.93 -25.42 19.47
C ARG A 161 -0.82 -23.90 19.54
N VAL A 162 0.38 -23.38 19.75
CA VAL A 162 0.64 -21.94 19.75
C VAL A 162 0.32 -21.35 18.36
N ALA A 163 0.76 -22.01 17.30
CA ALA A 163 0.48 -21.55 15.93
C ALA A 163 -1.02 -21.53 15.61
N ALA A 164 -1.76 -22.59 15.99
CA ALA A 164 -3.22 -22.65 15.82
C ALA A 164 -3.95 -21.55 16.59
N GLU A 165 -3.58 -21.31 17.83
CA GLU A 165 -4.18 -20.27 18.68
C GLU A 165 -3.87 -18.86 18.13
N LEU A 166 -2.64 -18.63 17.67
CA LEU A 166 -2.26 -17.36 17.03
C LEU A 166 -3.05 -17.11 15.74
N GLN A 167 -3.24 -18.13 14.92
CA GLN A 167 -4.03 -18.03 13.69
C GLN A 167 -5.48 -17.65 13.99
N GLU A 168 -6.11 -18.31 14.96
CA GLU A 168 -7.49 -18.00 15.37
C GLU A 168 -7.63 -16.55 15.85
N ARG A 169 -6.68 -16.09 16.70
CA ARG A 169 -6.66 -14.71 17.19
C ARG A 169 -6.45 -13.72 16.05
N THR A 170 -5.52 -14.01 15.13
CA THR A 170 -5.27 -13.16 13.96
C THR A 170 -6.54 -12.96 13.15
N LEU A 171 -7.29 -14.03 12.87
CA LEU A 171 -8.54 -13.94 12.10
C LEU A 171 -9.60 -13.12 12.84
N ARG A 172 -9.77 -13.34 14.17
CA ARG A 172 -10.72 -12.61 15.00
C ARG A 172 -10.39 -11.12 15.09
N ASP A 173 -9.14 -10.80 15.40
CA ASP A 173 -8.70 -9.41 15.55
C ASP A 173 -8.72 -8.67 14.20
N ARG A 174 -8.32 -9.34 13.11
CA ARG A 174 -8.47 -8.81 11.74
C ARG A 174 -9.91 -8.41 11.44
N GLN A 175 -10.87 -9.27 11.74
CA GLN A 175 -12.27 -8.98 11.49
C GLN A 175 -12.75 -7.77 12.28
N VAL A 176 -12.36 -7.66 13.56
CA VAL A 176 -12.70 -6.50 14.41
C VAL A 176 -12.14 -5.20 13.83
N LEU A 177 -10.89 -5.21 13.36
CA LEU A 177 -10.28 -4.03 12.74
C LEU A 177 -10.99 -3.65 11.43
N LEU A 178 -11.25 -4.64 10.57
CA LEU A 178 -11.96 -4.43 9.31
C LEU A 178 -13.37 -3.89 9.53
N ASP A 179 -14.14 -4.45 10.45
CA ASP A 179 -15.52 -4.02 10.73
C ASP A 179 -15.60 -2.57 11.19
N ARG A 180 -14.58 -2.09 11.89
CA ARG A 180 -14.53 -0.71 12.36
C ARG A 180 -14.15 0.27 11.25
N LEU A 181 -13.15 -0.06 10.43
CA LEU A 181 -12.58 0.85 9.44
C LEU A 181 -13.34 0.85 8.12
N SER A 182 -13.86 -0.30 7.67
CA SER A 182 -14.57 -0.43 6.39
C SER A 182 -15.86 0.43 6.33
N ARG A 183 -16.48 0.72 7.47
CA ARG A 183 -17.66 1.62 7.54
C ARG A 183 -17.35 3.06 7.11
N LEU A 184 -16.10 3.45 7.14
CA LEU A 184 -15.61 4.79 6.76
C LEU A 184 -15.08 4.83 5.33
N ALA A 185 -14.92 3.68 4.68
CA ALA A 185 -14.39 3.52 3.35
C ALA A 185 -15.50 3.26 2.32
N VAL A 186 -15.22 3.62 1.08
CA VAL A 186 -16.05 3.30 -0.10
C VAL A 186 -15.74 1.89 -0.60
N ASP A 187 -14.46 1.50 -0.51
CA ASP A 187 -13.96 0.20 -0.94
C ASP A 187 -12.75 -0.21 -0.08
N VAL A 188 -12.48 -1.51 0.03
CA VAL A 188 -11.39 -2.05 0.84
C VAL A 188 -10.68 -3.17 0.09
N GLN A 189 -9.37 -3.09 0.02
CA GLN A 189 -8.54 -4.20 -0.47
C GLN A 189 -7.65 -4.72 0.66
N VAL A 190 -7.76 -6.02 0.94
CA VAL A 190 -6.97 -6.70 1.98
C VAL A 190 -5.80 -7.42 1.32
N ASP A 191 -4.61 -7.27 1.91
CA ASP A 191 -3.40 -7.96 1.45
C ASP A 191 -3.62 -9.47 1.53
N GLN A 192 -3.30 -10.18 0.44
CA GLN A 192 -3.52 -11.64 0.34
C GLN A 192 -2.40 -12.45 1.01
N GLU A 193 -1.18 -11.92 1.04
CA GLU A 193 -0.02 -12.60 1.62
C GLU A 193 0.17 -12.16 3.08
N PRO A 194 -0.05 -13.07 4.05
CA PRO A 194 0.21 -12.77 5.45
C PRO A 194 1.73 -12.68 5.70
N ILE A 195 2.16 -11.59 6.30
CA ILE A 195 3.51 -11.44 6.86
C ILE A 195 3.47 -11.90 8.31
N GLU A 196 4.58 -12.45 8.80
CA GLU A 196 4.71 -12.89 10.18
C GLU A 196 4.27 -11.82 11.19
N HIS A 197 3.48 -12.21 12.18
CA HIS A 197 2.84 -11.33 13.17
C HIS A 197 1.89 -10.24 12.62
N GLN A 198 1.64 -10.21 11.32
CA GLN A 198 0.70 -9.25 10.73
C GLN A 198 -0.75 -9.70 10.95
N VAL A 199 -1.51 -8.85 11.64
CA VAL A 199 -2.94 -9.03 11.89
C VAL A 199 -3.75 -8.56 10.69
N LEU A 200 -3.43 -7.38 10.17
CA LEU A 200 -4.11 -6.74 9.05
C LEU A 200 -3.08 -6.04 8.15
N GLY A 201 -3.20 -6.22 6.86
CA GLY A 201 -2.70 -5.34 5.84
C GLY A 201 -3.85 -5.02 4.92
N ALA A 202 -4.22 -3.75 4.80
CA ALA A 202 -5.34 -3.33 3.98
C ALA A 202 -5.19 -1.89 3.49
N SER A 203 -5.71 -1.65 2.29
CA SER A 203 -5.88 -0.34 1.69
C SER A 203 -7.36 0.01 1.68
N PHE A 204 -7.69 1.22 2.12
CA PHE A 204 -9.04 1.75 2.22
C PHE A 204 -9.20 2.91 1.25
N LEU A 205 -10.18 2.83 0.35
CA LEU A 205 -10.58 3.94 -0.51
C LEU A 205 -11.57 4.81 0.26
N VAL A 206 -11.21 6.05 0.53
CA VAL A 206 -11.97 6.94 1.42
C VAL A 206 -12.27 8.25 0.70
N ASP A 207 -13.49 8.76 0.84
CA ASP A 207 -13.82 10.10 0.39
C ASP A 207 -13.00 11.13 1.18
N ARG A 208 -12.43 12.14 0.52
CA ARG A 208 -11.56 13.16 1.17
C ARG A 208 -12.20 13.82 2.38
N GLU A 209 -13.50 14.07 2.31
CA GLU A 209 -14.28 14.67 3.39
C GLU A 209 -14.35 13.78 4.65
N ARG A 210 -14.13 12.48 4.50
CA ARG A 210 -14.18 11.50 5.58
C ARG A 210 -12.82 11.11 6.14
N VAL A 211 -11.72 11.63 5.59
CA VAL A 211 -10.35 11.32 6.04
C VAL A 211 -10.17 11.65 7.52
N ALA A 212 -10.64 12.82 7.97
CA ALA A 212 -10.54 13.20 9.39
C ALA A 212 -11.28 12.20 10.31
N ALA A 213 -12.45 11.71 9.91
CA ALA A 213 -13.19 10.71 10.68
C ALA A 213 -12.45 9.34 10.71
N PHE A 214 -11.76 9.01 9.60
CA PHE A 214 -10.92 7.81 9.55
C PHE A 214 -9.69 7.95 10.45
N ASP A 215 -9.02 9.12 10.45
CA ASP A 215 -7.89 9.44 11.33
C ASP A 215 -8.27 9.30 12.81
N ASP A 216 -9.44 9.83 13.21
CA ASP A 216 -9.97 9.71 14.56
C ASP A 216 -10.22 8.24 14.95
N ALA A 217 -10.80 7.45 14.05
CA ALA A 217 -11.03 6.03 14.27
C ALA A 217 -9.71 5.25 14.40
N MET A 218 -8.70 5.57 13.57
CA MET A 218 -7.37 4.98 13.65
C MET A 218 -6.66 5.33 14.95
N ASN A 219 -6.70 6.60 15.36
CA ASN A 219 -6.11 7.04 16.63
C ASN A 219 -6.74 6.32 17.81
N LYS A 220 -8.07 6.18 17.82
CA LYS A 220 -8.79 5.45 18.87
C LYS A 220 -8.41 3.96 18.91
N LEU A 221 -8.37 3.31 17.74
CA LEU A 221 -7.92 1.92 17.61
C LEU A 221 -6.47 1.74 18.10
N ALA A 222 -5.58 2.65 17.70
CA ALA A 222 -4.18 2.60 18.12
C ALA A 222 -4.02 2.74 19.64
N GLN A 223 -4.79 3.60 20.29
CA GLN A 223 -4.79 3.74 21.74
C GLN A 223 -5.37 2.50 22.44
N GLU A 224 -6.53 1.99 21.99
CA GLU A 224 -7.17 0.81 22.57
C GLU A 224 -6.30 -0.44 22.47
N GLN A 225 -5.57 -0.58 21.35
CA GLN A 225 -4.76 -1.76 21.04
C GLN A 225 -3.26 -1.60 21.37
N ALA A 226 -2.81 -0.44 21.86
CA ALA A 226 -1.40 -0.14 22.12
C ALA A 226 -0.64 -1.22 22.92
N PRO A 227 -1.25 -1.88 23.95
CA PRO A 227 -0.57 -2.96 24.68
C PRO A 227 -0.31 -4.22 23.83
N ARG A 228 -1.18 -4.49 22.84
CA ARG A 228 -1.20 -5.75 22.06
C ARG A 228 -0.64 -5.60 20.67
N MET A 229 -0.81 -4.44 20.03
CA MET A 229 -0.53 -4.20 18.61
C MET A 229 0.22 -2.90 18.41
N HIS A 230 0.90 -2.82 17.27
CA HIS A 230 1.35 -1.56 16.69
C HIS A 230 0.84 -1.41 15.28
N PHE A 231 0.65 -0.17 14.86
CA PHE A 231 0.07 0.17 13.56
C PHE A 231 1.07 0.96 12.71
N LYS A 232 1.05 0.68 11.41
CA LYS A 232 1.61 1.56 10.39
C LYS A 232 0.43 2.11 9.60
N TYR A 233 0.27 3.42 9.62
CA TYR A 233 -0.82 4.13 8.94
C TYR A 233 -0.21 5.16 8.00
N LEU A 234 -0.57 5.11 6.72
CA LEU A 234 -0.05 5.96 5.66
C LEU A 234 -1.19 6.51 4.83
N GLY A 235 -1.10 7.77 4.46
CA GLY A 235 -2.04 8.46 3.59
C GLY A 235 -2.15 9.94 3.92
N PRO A 236 -2.91 10.70 3.12
CA PRO A 236 -3.62 10.26 1.92
C PRO A 236 -2.67 9.96 0.75
N LEU A 237 -2.94 8.87 0.03
CA LEU A 237 -2.19 8.38 -1.13
C LEU A 237 -3.08 8.39 -2.37
N ALA A 238 -2.44 8.43 -3.56
CA ALA A 238 -3.12 8.08 -4.80
C ALA A 238 -3.60 6.62 -4.75
N PRO A 239 -4.71 6.24 -5.41
CA PRO A 239 -5.37 4.95 -5.21
C PRO A 239 -4.65 3.77 -5.89
N HIS A 240 -3.39 3.51 -5.52
CA HIS A 240 -2.54 2.47 -6.09
C HIS A 240 -3.16 1.08 -6.05
N SER A 241 -3.76 0.73 -4.90
CA SER A 241 -4.32 -0.60 -4.69
C SER A 241 -5.60 -0.84 -5.48
N PHE A 242 -6.28 0.24 -5.92
CA PHE A 242 -7.57 0.19 -6.59
C PHE A 242 -7.50 0.42 -8.10
N VAL A 243 -6.36 0.93 -8.58
CA VAL A 243 -6.09 1.20 -10.00
C VAL A 243 -5.23 0.08 -10.55
N GLY A 244 -5.83 -0.88 -11.22
CA GLY A 244 -5.13 -2.00 -11.87
C GLY A 244 -4.43 -1.63 -13.18
N LEU A 245 -3.90 -0.40 -13.31
CA LEU A 245 -3.20 0.04 -14.51
C LEU A 245 -1.80 -0.57 -14.59
N SER A 246 -1.63 -1.57 -15.45
CA SER A 246 -0.32 -2.00 -15.93
C SER A 246 -0.11 -1.44 -17.34
N ALA A 247 0.98 -0.72 -17.55
CA ALA A 247 1.48 -0.50 -18.92
C ALA A 247 2.26 -1.77 -19.26
N GLU A 248 1.59 -2.77 -19.81
CA GLU A 248 2.31 -3.77 -20.60
C GLU A 248 2.72 -3.07 -21.89
N ALA A 249 4.00 -2.71 -21.98
CA ALA A 249 4.62 -2.42 -23.25
C ALA A 249 4.61 -3.73 -24.05
N GLY A 250 3.85 -3.76 -25.14
CA GLY A 250 3.86 -4.84 -26.11
C GLY A 250 5.25 -5.03 -26.72
#